data_3910d9127b90a49daa2611d51b09757b
#
_entry.id   3910d9127b90a49daa2611d51b09757b
#
_cell.length_a   1.000
_cell.length_b   1.000
_cell.length_c   1.000
_cell.angle_alpha   90.00
_cell.angle_beta   90.00
_cell.angle_gamma   90.00
#
_symmetry.space_group_name_H-M   'P 1'
#
loop_
_entity.id
_entity.type
_entity.pdbx_description
1 polymer ?
#
loop_
_entity_poly.entity_id
_entity_poly.type
_entity_poly.pdbx_seq_one_letter_code
_entity_poly.pdbx_strand_id
1 'polypeptide(L)'
;MTKPRTLFDKIWDAHLVHSDPNAASILYIDRHLVHEVTSPQAFEGLRNTNRKVRSPERTLAVADHNIPTSNRSEGIKDEESRIQVETLAKNASDFSVPYFNMEDIRQGIVHVIGPEQGFTQPGMTIVCGDSHTATHGAFGALAFGIGTSEVEHVLATQTLIQKPAKNMLVEVNGSLPPGVTAKDIILEIIGKIGTAGGTGYVIEYAGSTIRDLSMEGRMTICNMSIEAGARAGMIAPDEKTYEYLKGKPMSPSGDNWIKALEWWKSLPSDENAIYDKKISIDASKLVPTVTWGTSPEDTAPITGTVPDPKNEKDLAIKAKLERALSYMDLKPGQKISEIKIDTVFIGSCTNSRIEDLRAASKIVIGKKVSNEIRAMIVPGSGLVKEQAEKEGLDAIFKEAGFDWREPGCSMCLAMNADRLSPGERAASTSNRNFEGRQGRLGRTHLVSPEMAAAAAIKGYLTDVRNL
;
A
#
# COMPACT_ATOMS: atom_id res chain seq x y z
N MET A 1 -2.06 32.37 -22.84
CA MET A 1 -1.39 31.63 -21.75
C MET A 1 -2.10 30.31 -21.60
N THR A 2 -1.41 29.20 -21.56
CA THR A 2 -1.99 27.87 -21.29
C THR A 2 -2.53 27.84 -19.86
N LYS A 3 -3.69 27.20 -19.63
CA LYS A 3 -4.28 27.05 -18.29
C LYS A 3 -3.29 26.28 -17.39
N PRO A 4 -3.01 26.73 -16.14
CA PRO A 4 -2.17 25.98 -15.22
C PRO A 4 -2.74 24.57 -14.98
N ARG A 5 -1.85 23.55 -14.96
CA ARG A 5 -2.22 22.13 -14.87
C ARG A 5 -1.64 21.49 -13.61
N THR A 6 -2.40 20.57 -13.03
CA THR A 6 -1.94 19.71 -11.96
C THR A 6 -1.05 18.58 -12.50
N LEU A 7 -0.33 17.89 -11.63
CA LEU A 7 0.41 16.67 -11.98
C LEU A 7 -0.50 15.65 -12.66
N PHE A 8 -1.71 15.45 -12.12
CA PHE A 8 -2.72 14.57 -12.74
C PHE A 8 -3.07 15.02 -14.15
N ASP A 9 -3.42 16.31 -14.36
CA ASP A 9 -3.81 16.83 -15.66
C ASP A 9 -2.72 16.61 -16.71
N LYS A 10 -1.45 16.86 -16.35
CA LYS A 10 -0.31 16.69 -17.24
C LYS A 10 -0.14 15.24 -17.70
N ILE A 11 -0.27 14.28 -16.77
CA ILE A 11 -0.15 12.86 -17.12
C ILE A 11 -1.38 12.40 -17.89
N TRP A 12 -2.58 12.78 -17.46
CA TRP A 12 -3.82 12.44 -18.15
C TRP A 12 -3.78 12.88 -19.60
N ASP A 13 -3.50 14.16 -19.85
CA ASP A 13 -3.46 14.72 -21.21
C ASP A 13 -2.40 14.05 -22.11
N ALA A 14 -1.25 13.69 -21.53
CA ALA A 14 -0.17 13.02 -22.28
C ALA A 14 -0.53 11.57 -22.68
N HIS A 15 -1.53 10.96 -22.03
CA HIS A 15 -1.93 9.56 -22.27
C HIS A 15 -3.29 9.42 -22.96
N LEU A 16 -3.94 10.53 -23.29
CA LEU A 16 -5.21 10.49 -24.02
C LEU A 16 -4.99 9.97 -25.45
N VAL A 17 -5.60 8.82 -25.74
CA VAL A 17 -5.71 8.27 -27.11
C VAL A 17 -6.92 8.86 -27.82
N HIS A 18 -8.02 9.00 -27.12
CA HIS A 18 -9.24 9.61 -27.61
C HIS A 18 -10.00 10.26 -26.46
N SER A 19 -10.54 11.45 -26.71
CA SER A 19 -11.37 12.18 -25.75
C SER A 19 -12.72 12.51 -26.39
N ASP A 20 -13.78 12.12 -25.71
CA ASP A 20 -15.14 12.54 -26.04
C ASP A 20 -15.67 13.44 -24.91
N PRO A 21 -16.06 14.70 -25.20
CA PRO A 21 -16.59 15.61 -24.18
C PRO A 21 -17.85 15.09 -23.47
N ASN A 22 -18.60 14.18 -24.11
CA ASN A 22 -19.88 13.64 -23.60
C ASN A 22 -19.78 12.19 -23.11
N ALA A 23 -18.60 11.56 -23.22
CA ALA A 23 -18.41 10.15 -22.88
C ALA A 23 -17.10 9.93 -22.09
N ALA A 24 -16.78 8.68 -21.82
CA ALA A 24 -15.50 8.32 -21.24
C ALA A 24 -14.37 8.39 -22.28
N SER A 25 -13.19 8.78 -21.85
CA SER A 25 -11.99 8.87 -22.68
C SER A 25 -11.27 7.52 -22.77
N ILE A 26 -10.47 7.32 -23.82
CA ILE A 26 -9.55 6.19 -23.95
C ILE A 26 -8.18 6.67 -23.49
N LEU A 27 -7.66 6.04 -22.44
CA LEU A 27 -6.37 6.33 -21.83
C LEU A 27 -5.38 5.22 -22.21
N TYR A 28 -4.18 5.60 -22.67
CA TYR A 28 -3.08 4.65 -22.86
C TYR A 28 -2.51 4.23 -21.52
N ILE A 29 -2.13 2.94 -21.38
CA ILE A 29 -1.54 2.39 -20.17
C ILE A 29 -0.09 1.98 -20.44
N ASP A 30 0.87 2.60 -19.72
CA ASP A 30 2.30 2.34 -19.91
C ASP A 30 2.75 1.02 -19.30
N ARG A 31 2.23 0.69 -18.10
CA ARG A 31 2.66 -0.47 -17.33
C ARG A 31 1.47 -1.22 -16.74
N HIS A 32 1.56 -2.54 -16.79
CA HIS A 32 0.56 -3.43 -16.24
C HIS A 32 1.22 -4.42 -15.29
N LEU A 33 0.86 -4.37 -14.02
CA LEU A 33 1.27 -5.36 -13.02
C LEU A 33 0.18 -6.42 -12.88
N VAL A 34 0.57 -7.69 -12.83
CA VAL A 34 -0.37 -8.83 -12.85
C VAL A 34 0.00 -9.81 -11.74
N HIS A 35 -1.00 -10.29 -11.01
CA HIS A 35 -0.82 -11.31 -9.99
C HIS A 35 -1.86 -12.44 -10.12
N GLU A 36 -1.72 -13.50 -9.32
CA GLU A 36 -2.46 -14.74 -9.47
C GLU A 36 -3.96 -14.63 -9.19
N VAL A 37 -4.41 -13.65 -8.40
CA VAL A 37 -5.81 -13.59 -7.94
C VAL A 37 -6.77 -13.06 -9.01
N THR A 38 -6.38 -12.03 -9.76
CA THR A 38 -7.27 -11.30 -10.68
C THR A 38 -6.99 -11.55 -12.15
N SER A 39 -5.97 -12.36 -12.48
CA SER A 39 -5.54 -12.57 -13.86
C SER A 39 -6.04 -13.83 -14.54
N PRO A 40 -6.42 -14.93 -13.86
CA PRO A 40 -6.76 -16.19 -14.55
C PRO A 40 -7.85 -16.03 -15.62
N GLN A 41 -8.98 -15.41 -15.27
CA GLN A 41 -10.10 -15.17 -16.18
C GLN A 41 -9.75 -14.19 -17.30
N ALA A 42 -8.90 -13.21 -17.04
CA ALA A 42 -8.45 -12.26 -18.06
C ALA A 42 -7.63 -12.96 -19.16
N PHE A 43 -6.69 -13.81 -18.79
CA PHE A 43 -5.94 -14.62 -19.78
C PHE A 43 -6.81 -15.65 -20.49
N GLU A 44 -7.80 -16.23 -19.80
CA GLU A 44 -8.78 -17.13 -20.44
C GLU A 44 -9.60 -16.40 -21.50
N GLY A 45 -10.06 -15.17 -21.21
CA GLY A 45 -10.76 -14.31 -22.17
C GLY A 45 -9.92 -14.04 -23.42
N LEU A 46 -8.61 -13.79 -23.27
CA LEU A 46 -7.70 -13.65 -24.42
C LEU A 46 -7.62 -14.95 -25.26
N ARG A 47 -7.52 -16.12 -24.62
CA ARG A 47 -7.50 -17.40 -25.35
C ARG A 47 -8.81 -17.63 -26.12
N ASN A 48 -9.94 -17.44 -25.46
CA ASN A 48 -11.27 -17.67 -26.03
C ASN A 48 -11.55 -16.76 -27.23
N THR A 49 -10.95 -15.56 -27.26
CA THR A 49 -11.07 -14.58 -28.35
C THR A 49 -9.89 -14.64 -29.33
N ASN A 50 -8.96 -15.58 -29.16
CA ASN A 50 -7.74 -15.74 -29.96
C ASN A 50 -6.90 -14.45 -30.03
N ARG A 51 -6.81 -13.73 -28.90
CA ARG A 51 -6.01 -12.50 -28.75
C ARG A 51 -4.70 -12.80 -28.05
N LYS A 52 -3.68 -12.00 -28.38
CA LYS A 52 -2.38 -12.02 -27.72
C LYS A 52 -2.30 -10.87 -26.71
N VAL A 53 -1.38 -10.97 -25.75
CA VAL A 53 -0.95 -9.79 -24.97
C VAL A 53 -0.26 -8.83 -25.93
N ARG A 54 -0.73 -7.58 -25.96
CA ARG A 54 -0.27 -6.57 -26.91
C ARG A 54 1.19 -6.17 -26.69
N SER A 55 1.59 -5.99 -25.44
CA SER A 55 2.94 -5.54 -25.06
C SER A 55 3.43 -6.31 -23.83
N PRO A 56 3.90 -7.57 -24.00
CA PRO A 56 4.37 -8.38 -22.88
C PRO A 56 5.48 -7.69 -22.07
N GLU A 57 6.38 -6.95 -22.73
CA GLU A 57 7.49 -6.22 -22.11
C GLU A 57 7.03 -5.03 -21.23
N ARG A 58 5.77 -4.62 -21.34
CA ARG A 58 5.13 -3.60 -20.49
C ARG A 58 4.28 -4.19 -19.37
N THR A 59 4.24 -5.52 -19.29
CA THR A 59 3.52 -6.29 -18.30
C THR A 59 4.53 -7.02 -17.42
N LEU A 60 4.33 -7.03 -16.11
CA LEU A 60 5.16 -7.77 -15.17
C LEU A 60 4.26 -8.58 -14.24
N ALA A 61 4.48 -9.88 -14.21
CA ALA A 61 3.71 -10.80 -13.38
C ALA A 61 4.50 -11.26 -12.15
N VAL A 62 3.80 -11.45 -11.03
CA VAL A 62 4.33 -12.02 -9.79
C VAL A 62 3.21 -12.70 -9.02
N ALA A 63 3.51 -13.80 -8.32
CA ALA A 63 2.61 -14.36 -7.30
C ALA A 63 2.99 -13.84 -5.92
N ASP A 64 2.03 -13.29 -5.17
CA ASP A 64 2.28 -12.66 -3.88
C ASP A 64 1.20 -12.86 -2.82
N HIS A 65 -0.03 -13.23 -3.21
CA HIS A 65 -1.17 -13.39 -2.29
C HIS A 65 -1.30 -14.82 -1.76
N ASN A 66 -1.24 -15.81 -2.65
CA ASN A 66 -1.52 -17.23 -2.37
C ASN A 66 -0.26 -18.06 -2.09
N ILE A 67 0.86 -17.41 -1.89
CA ILE A 67 2.13 -18.08 -1.63
C ILE A 67 2.38 -18.23 -0.12
N PRO A 68 3.03 -19.33 0.33
CA PRO A 68 3.39 -19.51 1.72
C PRO A 68 4.55 -18.57 2.10
N THR A 69 4.49 -18.05 3.32
CA THR A 69 5.58 -17.27 3.94
C THR A 69 6.43 -18.10 4.89
N SER A 70 6.08 -19.37 5.07
CA SER A 70 6.83 -20.37 5.83
C SER A 70 6.89 -21.66 5.05
N ASN A 71 7.94 -22.48 5.28
CA ASN A 71 8.10 -23.82 4.70
C ASN A 71 7.90 -23.86 3.17
N ARG A 72 8.40 -22.87 2.44
CA ARG A 72 8.25 -22.82 0.95
C ARG A 72 8.74 -24.07 0.22
N SER A 73 9.75 -24.76 0.77
CA SER A 73 10.26 -26.02 0.20
C SER A 73 9.23 -27.15 0.17
N GLU A 74 8.16 -27.05 0.97
CA GLU A 74 7.04 -28.01 0.97
C GLU A 74 5.97 -27.68 -0.09
N GLY A 75 6.15 -26.59 -0.85
CA GLY A 75 5.18 -26.13 -1.85
C GLY A 75 3.92 -25.48 -1.24
N ILE A 76 2.93 -25.22 -2.09
CA ILE A 76 1.65 -24.65 -1.71
C ILE A 76 0.68 -25.77 -1.36
N LYS A 77 0.30 -25.89 -0.09
CA LYS A 77 -0.55 -26.98 0.42
C LYS A 77 -2.02 -26.80 0.10
N ASP A 78 -2.51 -25.57 0.09
CA ASP A 78 -3.87 -25.25 -0.28
C ASP A 78 -4.03 -25.41 -1.79
N GLU A 79 -4.99 -26.28 -2.20
CA GLU A 79 -5.17 -26.67 -3.61
C GLU A 79 -5.61 -25.48 -4.47
N GLU A 80 -6.50 -24.64 -3.97
CA GLU A 80 -7.03 -23.49 -4.70
C GLU A 80 -5.92 -22.45 -4.94
N SER A 81 -5.16 -22.14 -3.91
CA SER A 81 -3.99 -21.27 -3.97
C SER A 81 -2.93 -21.79 -4.94
N ARG A 82 -2.65 -23.10 -4.90
CA ARG A 82 -1.69 -23.74 -5.81
C ARG A 82 -2.14 -23.63 -7.27
N ILE A 83 -3.40 -23.94 -7.56
CA ILE A 83 -3.95 -23.82 -8.92
C ILE A 83 -3.85 -22.40 -9.44
N GLN A 84 -4.12 -21.38 -8.63
CA GLN A 84 -4.01 -19.99 -9.05
C GLN A 84 -2.58 -19.59 -9.40
N VAL A 85 -1.60 -19.98 -8.58
CA VAL A 85 -0.17 -19.68 -8.80
C VAL A 85 0.35 -20.43 -10.04
N GLU A 86 0.03 -21.73 -10.20
CA GLU A 86 0.40 -22.51 -11.37
C GLU A 86 -0.25 -21.97 -12.65
N THR A 87 -1.50 -21.51 -12.57
CA THR A 87 -2.22 -20.89 -13.69
C THR A 87 -1.56 -19.59 -14.11
N LEU A 88 -1.13 -18.75 -13.16
CA LEU A 88 -0.37 -17.53 -13.48
C LEU A 88 0.96 -17.87 -14.18
N ALA A 89 1.71 -18.83 -13.67
CA ALA A 89 2.98 -19.26 -14.28
C ALA A 89 2.77 -19.75 -15.72
N LYS A 90 1.74 -20.59 -15.94
CA LYS A 90 1.36 -21.06 -17.28
C LYS A 90 0.96 -19.90 -18.20
N ASN A 91 0.12 -18.99 -17.72
CA ASN A 91 -0.32 -17.81 -18.47
C ASN A 91 0.87 -16.92 -18.87
N ALA A 92 1.78 -16.64 -17.94
CA ALA A 92 2.97 -15.85 -18.21
C ALA A 92 3.84 -16.49 -19.30
N SER A 93 4.01 -17.81 -19.25
CA SER A 93 4.73 -18.56 -20.29
C SER A 93 4.03 -18.51 -21.64
N ASP A 94 2.72 -18.84 -21.69
CA ASP A 94 1.94 -18.90 -22.93
C ASP A 94 1.88 -17.56 -23.67
N PHE A 95 1.86 -16.46 -22.92
CA PHE A 95 1.75 -15.09 -23.44
C PHE A 95 3.07 -14.30 -23.42
N SER A 96 4.18 -14.96 -23.09
CA SER A 96 5.53 -14.36 -23.06
C SER A 96 5.62 -13.15 -22.10
N VAL A 97 4.87 -13.15 -21.02
CA VAL A 97 4.91 -12.08 -19.98
C VAL A 97 6.05 -12.38 -19.00
N PRO A 98 6.94 -11.41 -18.70
CA PRO A 98 7.92 -11.55 -17.64
C PRO A 98 7.27 -11.92 -16.31
N TYR A 99 7.81 -12.95 -15.64
CA TYR A 99 7.26 -13.47 -14.41
C TYR A 99 8.35 -13.75 -13.36
N PHE A 100 8.18 -13.22 -12.17
CA PHE A 100 9.00 -13.55 -11.01
C PHE A 100 8.30 -14.66 -10.23
N ASN A 101 8.76 -15.88 -10.42
CA ASN A 101 8.23 -17.04 -9.72
C ASN A 101 8.69 -17.08 -8.25
N MET A 102 8.21 -18.05 -7.49
CA MET A 102 8.43 -18.18 -6.04
C MET A 102 9.91 -18.40 -5.66
N GLU A 103 10.72 -18.92 -6.58
CA GLU A 103 12.16 -19.16 -6.42
C GLU A 103 13.03 -17.97 -6.86
N ASP A 104 12.46 -17.00 -7.58
CA ASP A 104 13.18 -15.82 -8.04
C ASP A 104 13.44 -14.88 -6.85
N ILE A 105 14.69 -14.46 -6.66
CA ILE A 105 15.05 -13.51 -5.59
C ILE A 105 14.29 -12.17 -5.70
N ARG A 106 13.81 -11.81 -6.90
CA ARG A 106 13.01 -10.62 -7.14
C ARG A 106 11.53 -10.80 -6.81
N GLN A 107 11.11 -12.03 -6.46
CA GLN A 107 9.73 -12.28 -6.05
C GLN A 107 9.40 -11.49 -4.78
N GLY A 108 8.19 -10.95 -4.73
CA GLY A 108 7.69 -10.16 -3.62
C GLY A 108 6.32 -9.59 -3.92
N ILE A 109 5.84 -8.75 -3.03
CA ILE A 109 4.57 -8.07 -3.17
C ILE A 109 4.57 -7.20 -4.45
N VAL A 110 3.53 -7.31 -5.25
CA VAL A 110 3.42 -6.64 -6.57
C VAL A 110 3.73 -5.14 -6.51
N HIS A 111 3.30 -4.44 -5.43
CA HIS A 111 3.55 -3.01 -5.24
C HIS A 111 4.90 -2.70 -4.59
N VAL A 112 5.70 -3.70 -4.27
CA VAL A 112 7.10 -3.55 -3.84
C VAL A 112 8.03 -3.79 -5.01
N ILE A 113 7.82 -4.85 -5.79
CA ILE A 113 8.70 -5.23 -6.89
C ILE A 113 8.73 -4.19 -8.02
N GLY A 114 7.58 -3.56 -8.34
CA GLY A 114 7.51 -2.54 -9.39
C GLY A 114 8.47 -1.37 -9.16
N PRO A 115 8.42 -0.69 -8.01
CA PRO A 115 9.41 0.31 -7.60
C PRO A 115 10.84 -0.22 -7.53
N GLU A 116 11.03 -1.37 -6.91
CA GLU A 116 12.35 -1.99 -6.70
C GLU A 116 13.11 -2.25 -8.00
N GLN A 117 12.40 -2.68 -9.04
CA GLN A 117 12.96 -2.95 -10.35
C GLN A 117 13.07 -1.70 -11.24
N GLY A 118 12.52 -0.54 -10.82
CA GLY A 118 12.42 0.64 -11.68
C GLY A 118 11.38 0.49 -12.79
N PHE A 119 10.46 -0.48 -12.67
CA PHE A 119 9.31 -0.65 -13.56
C PHE A 119 8.31 0.51 -13.40
N THR A 120 8.21 1.02 -12.17
CA THR A 120 7.45 2.24 -11.82
C THR A 120 8.31 3.47 -12.07
N GLN A 121 7.83 4.41 -12.89
CA GLN A 121 8.56 5.64 -13.22
C GLN A 121 7.61 6.85 -13.23
N PRO A 122 8.13 8.07 -13.00
CA PRO A 122 7.33 9.28 -13.05
C PRO A 122 6.64 9.50 -14.40
N GLY A 123 5.45 10.05 -14.34
CA GLY A 123 4.68 10.41 -15.55
C GLY A 123 4.05 9.24 -16.26
N MET A 124 4.18 8.01 -15.79
CA MET A 124 3.54 6.83 -16.38
C MET A 124 2.13 6.61 -15.85
N THR A 125 1.31 5.94 -16.66
CA THR A 125 0.05 5.31 -16.25
C THR A 125 0.32 3.85 -15.90
N ILE A 126 -0.09 3.43 -14.67
CA ILE A 126 0.19 2.09 -14.15
C ILE A 126 -1.11 1.48 -13.63
N VAL A 127 -1.40 0.24 -14.02
CA VAL A 127 -2.58 -0.48 -13.53
C VAL A 127 -2.22 -1.88 -13.01
N CYS A 128 -3.06 -2.38 -12.11
CA CYS A 128 -2.99 -3.73 -11.57
C CYS A 128 -4.40 -4.15 -11.13
N GLY A 129 -4.66 -5.43 -11.10
CA GLY A 129 -5.89 -6.00 -10.53
C GLY A 129 -5.94 -5.94 -8.99
N ASP A 130 -5.25 -4.99 -8.37
CA ASP A 130 -5.20 -4.75 -6.92
C ASP A 130 -5.47 -3.29 -6.58
N SER A 131 -6.27 -3.05 -5.55
CA SER A 131 -6.69 -1.70 -5.14
C SER A 131 -5.53 -0.81 -4.67
N HIS A 132 -4.44 -1.39 -4.12
CA HIS A 132 -3.29 -0.61 -3.62
C HIS A 132 -2.27 -0.23 -4.71
N THR A 133 -2.64 -0.34 -5.98
CA THR A 133 -1.85 0.15 -7.12
C THR A 133 -1.52 1.65 -6.99
N ALA A 134 -2.31 2.41 -6.23
CA ALA A 134 -2.01 3.81 -5.90
C ALA A 134 -0.63 4.01 -5.24
N THR A 135 -0.01 2.97 -4.68
CA THR A 135 1.37 2.99 -4.16
C THR A 135 2.36 3.61 -5.14
N HIS A 136 2.23 3.30 -6.43
CA HIS A 136 3.14 3.75 -7.49
C HIS A 136 3.03 5.27 -7.74
N GLY A 137 1.96 5.91 -7.27
CA GLY A 137 1.81 7.36 -7.33
C GLY A 137 2.82 8.13 -6.49
N ALA A 138 3.51 7.47 -5.55
CA ALA A 138 4.64 8.03 -4.80
C ALA A 138 5.81 8.48 -5.70
N PHE A 139 5.88 7.95 -6.91
CA PHE A 139 6.85 8.29 -7.94
C PHE A 139 6.35 9.36 -8.92
N GLY A 140 5.15 9.90 -8.72
CA GLY A 140 4.52 10.78 -9.70
C GLY A 140 3.95 10.04 -10.91
N ALA A 141 3.54 8.79 -10.74
CA ALA A 141 2.79 8.02 -11.73
C ALA A 141 1.28 8.15 -11.47
N LEU A 142 0.46 8.10 -12.51
CA LEU A 142 -0.98 7.92 -12.38
C LEU A 142 -1.27 6.43 -12.29
N ALA A 143 -1.45 5.95 -11.06
CA ALA A 143 -1.55 4.52 -10.77
C ALA A 143 -2.82 4.18 -10.01
N PHE A 144 -3.57 3.16 -10.48
CA PHE A 144 -4.84 2.78 -9.89
C PHE A 144 -5.23 1.32 -10.15
N GLY A 145 -6.03 0.77 -9.24
CA GLY A 145 -6.57 -0.58 -9.34
C GLY A 145 -7.67 -0.70 -10.38
N ILE A 146 -7.74 -1.86 -11.05
CA ILE A 146 -8.72 -2.20 -12.09
C ILE A 146 -9.35 -3.56 -11.82
N GLY A 147 -10.55 -3.79 -12.36
CA GLY A 147 -11.25 -5.07 -12.28
C GLY A 147 -10.74 -6.10 -13.30
N THR A 148 -11.09 -7.38 -13.12
CA THR A 148 -10.63 -8.50 -13.97
C THR A 148 -10.91 -8.31 -15.45
N SER A 149 -12.08 -7.80 -15.83
CA SER A 149 -12.42 -7.51 -17.23
C SER A 149 -11.61 -6.33 -17.80
N GLU A 150 -11.23 -5.37 -16.97
CA GLU A 150 -10.32 -4.30 -17.36
C GLU A 150 -8.87 -4.83 -17.51
N VAL A 151 -8.46 -5.81 -16.68
CA VAL A 151 -7.16 -6.51 -16.84
C VAL A 151 -7.09 -7.16 -18.22
N GLU A 152 -8.12 -7.91 -18.63
CA GLU A 152 -8.20 -8.48 -19.98
C GLU A 152 -8.10 -7.40 -21.06
N HIS A 153 -8.85 -6.31 -20.92
CA HIS A 153 -8.86 -5.22 -21.87
C HIS A 153 -7.47 -4.58 -22.03
N VAL A 154 -6.78 -4.29 -20.92
CA VAL A 154 -5.42 -3.71 -20.96
C VAL A 154 -4.42 -4.69 -21.55
N LEU A 155 -4.46 -5.97 -21.20
CA LEU A 155 -3.60 -6.99 -21.82
C LEU A 155 -3.77 -7.03 -23.34
N ALA A 156 -5.02 -6.94 -23.84
CA ALA A 156 -5.34 -7.00 -25.26
C ALA A 156 -5.00 -5.71 -26.02
N THR A 157 -5.13 -4.53 -25.40
CA THR A 157 -5.16 -3.26 -26.14
C THR A 157 -4.12 -2.24 -25.67
N GLN A 158 -3.59 -2.38 -24.46
CA GLN A 158 -2.75 -1.38 -23.78
C GLN A 158 -3.50 -0.06 -23.53
N THR A 159 -4.82 -0.11 -23.46
CA THR A 159 -5.68 1.05 -23.21
C THR A 159 -6.75 0.74 -22.18
N LEU A 160 -7.36 1.79 -21.64
CA LEU A 160 -8.48 1.69 -20.72
C LEU A 160 -9.48 2.80 -20.94
N ILE A 161 -10.77 2.50 -20.81
CA ILE A 161 -11.85 3.49 -20.90
C ILE A 161 -12.06 4.08 -19.52
N GLN A 162 -11.78 5.37 -19.34
CA GLN A 162 -11.86 6.04 -18.05
C GLN A 162 -12.47 7.43 -18.17
N LYS A 163 -13.12 7.88 -17.10
CA LYS A 163 -13.52 9.29 -16.93
C LYS A 163 -12.43 10.03 -16.16
N PRO A 164 -12.14 11.30 -16.50
CA PRO A 164 -11.20 12.10 -15.72
C PRO A 164 -11.70 12.25 -14.27
N ALA A 165 -10.80 12.14 -13.33
CA ALA A 165 -11.09 12.39 -11.92
C ALA A 165 -11.02 13.90 -11.62
N LYS A 166 -11.59 14.31 -10.49
CA LYS A 166 -11.37 15.63 -9.91
C LYS A 166 -10.01 15.69 -9.20
N ASN A 167 -9.46 16.88 -9.07
CA ASN A 167 -8.19 17.13 -8.39
C ASN A 167 -8.40 17.51 -6.93
N MET A 168 -7.80 16.76 -5.99
CA MET A 168 -7.74 17.13 -4.57
C MET A 168 -6.29 17.34 -4.17
N LEU A 169 -6.03 18.45 -3.45
CA LEU A 169 -4.73 18.72 -2.84
C LEU A 169 -4.81 18.46 -1.34
N VAL A 170 -3.86 17.67 -0.82
CA VAL A 170 -3.62 17.51 0.62
C VAL A 170 -2.24 18.04 0.93
N GLU A 171 -2.16 19.19 1.56
CA GLU A 171 -0.90 19.81 1.98
C GLU A 171 -0.58 19.44 3.43
N VAL A 172 0.58 18.85 3.63
CA VAL A 172 1.10 18.51 4.97
C VAL A 172 2.38 19.32 5.21
N ASN A 173 2.33 20.23 6.15
CA ASN A 173 3.42 21.14 6.46
C ASN A 173 3.84 21.04 7.93
N GLY A 174 5.09 21.36 8.21
CA GLY A 174 5.70 21.31 9.54
C GLY A 174 6.62 20.11 9.71
N SER A 175 7.29 20.05 10.85
CA SER A 175 8.20 18.95 11.19
C SER A 175 7.46 17.87 11.97
N LEU A 176 7.70 16.61 11.63
CA LEU A 176 7.11 15.48 12.35
C LEU A 176 7.64 15.40 13.78
N PRO A 177 6.77 15.27 14.79
CA PRO A 177 7.19 14.97 16.15
C PRO A 177 7.87 13.59 16.26
N PRO A 178 8.70 13.36 17.29
CA PRO A 178 9.26 12.02 17.54
C PRO A 178 8.18 10.94 17.61
N GLY A 179 8.47 9.77 17.02
CA GLY A 179 7.56 8.61 16.99
C GLY A 179 6.38 8.73 16.02
N VAL A 180 6.28 9.81 15.26
CA VAL A 180 5.27 9.99 14.20
C VAL A 180 5.88 9.67 12.84
N THR A 181 5.16 8.88 12.03
CA THR A 181 5.60 8.34 10.75
C THR A 181 4.66 8.70 9.61
N ALA A 182 4.99 8.31 8.40
CA ALA A 182 4.11 8.43 7.24
C ALA A 182 2.77 7.69 7.43
N LYS A 183 2.77 6.58 8.20
CA LYS A 183 1.56 5.85 8.55
C LYS A 183 0.60 6.69 9.40
N ASP A 184 1.13 7.43 10.36
CA ASP A 184 0.32 8.29 11.21
C ASP A 184 -0.27 9.48 10.41
N ILE A 185 0.51 10.03 9.45
CA ILE A 185 0.01 11.08 8.55
C ILE A 185 -1.20 10.59 7.76
N ILE A 186 -1.09 9.43 7.11
CA ILE A 186 -2.19 8.95 6.26
C ILE A 186 -3.39 8.50 7.08
N LEU A 187 -3.20 7.92 8.27
CA LEU A 187 -4.29 7.59 9.19
C LEU A 187 -5.01 8.85 9.66
N GLU A 188 -4.30 9.93 9.99
CA GLU A 188 -4.91 11.23 10.33
C GLU A 188 -5.72 11.80 9.15
N ILE A 189 -5.17 11.74 7.93
CA ILE A 189 -5.88 12.20 6.73
C ILE A 189 -7.19 11.40 6.56
N ILE A 190 -7.13 10.07 6.61
CA ILE A 190 -8.30 9.20 6.46
C ILE A 190 -9.31 9.45 7.58
N GLY A 191 -8.87 9.56 8.83
CA GLY A 191 -9.73 9.90 9.96
C GLY A 191 -10.45 11.24 9.79
N LYS A 192 -9.77 12.23 9.20
CA LYS A 192 -10.30 13.58 8.99
C LYS A 192 -11.30 13.66 7.84
N ILE A 193 -11.06 12.97 6.73
CA ILE A 193 -11.92 13.08 5.53
C ILE A 193 -12.91 11.94 5.36
N GLY A 194 -12.72 10.84 6.10
CA GLY A 194 -13.50 9.62 6.00
C GLY A 194 -13.14 8.75 4.80
N THR A 195 -13.63 7.51 4.80
CA THR A 195 -13.39 6.51 3.74
C THR A 195 -14.04 6.85 2.39
N ALA A 196 -14.95 7.82 2.36
CA ALA A 196 -15.58 8.32 1.13
C ALA A 196 -15.11 9.73 0.73
N GLY A 197 -14.27 10.38 1.54
CA GLY A 197 -13.88 11.77 1.34
C GLY A 197 -13.11 12.07 0.06
N GLY A 198 -12.44 11.06 -0.49
CA GLY A 198 -11.68 11.10 -1.75
C GLY A 198 -12.43 10.53 -2.96
N THR A 199 -13.70 10.14 -2.81
CA THR A 199 -14.46 9.51 -3.90
C THR A 199 -14.57 10.44 -5.12
N GLY A 200 -14.13 9.95 -6.28
CA GLY A 200 -14.11 10.70 -7.53
C GLY A 200 -12.91 11.64 -7.70
N TYR A 201 -11.96 11.62 -6.75
CA TYR A 201 -10.73 12.41 -6.79
C TYR A 201 -9.50 11.58 -7.06
N VAL A 202 -8.51 12.21 -7.68
CA VAL A 202 -7.09 11.89 -7.50
C VAL A 202 -6.54 12.85 -6.45
N ILE A 203 -5.84 12.33 -5.44
CA ILE A 203 -5.25 13.13 -4.37
C ILE A 203 -3.79 13.40 -4.70
N GLU A 204 -3.40 14.67 -4.80
CA GLU A 204 -2.01 15.08 -4.81
C GLU A 204 -1.60 15.46 -3.39
N TYR A 205 -0.58 14.79 -2.87
CA TYR A 205 0.02 15.11 -1.58
C TYR A 205 1.22 16.02 -1.77
N ALA A 206 1.24 17.12 -1.04
CA ALA A 206 2.29 18.15 -1.13
C ALA A 206 2.61 18.73 0.25
N GLY A 207 3.49 19.71 0.28
CA GLY A 207 3.91 20.40 1.49
C GLY A 207 5.32 19.99 1.95
N SER A 208 5.85 20.71 2.95
CA SER A 208 7.22 20.49 3.42
C SER A 208 7.42 19.10 3.99
N THR A 209 6.48 18.63 4.80
CA THR A 209 6.54 17.28 5.41
C THR A 209 6.60 16.18 4.35
N ILE A 210 5.77 16.28 3.29
CA ILE A 210 5.74 15.28 2.21
C ILE A 210 7.06 15.25 1.43
N ARG A 211 7.65 16.43 1.16
CA ARG A 211 8.96 16.51 0.50
C ARG A 211 10.07 15.91 1.35
N ASP A 212 9.98 16.05 2.67
CA ASP A 212 10.99 15.53 3.60
C ASP A 212 10.93 14.00 3.77
N LEU A 213 9.78 13.36 3.50
CA LEU A 213 9.64 11.90 3.55
C LEU A 213 10.61 11.19 2.59
N SER A 214 11.04 10.01 3.00
CA SER A 214 11.69 9.02 2.14
C SER A 214 10.72 8.50 1.07
N MET A 215 11.24 7.79 0.07
CA MET A 215 10.38 7.15 -0.93
C MET A 215 9.46 6.08 -0.30
N GLU A 216 9.94 5.36 0.70
CA GLU A 216 9.16 4.39 1.46
C GLU A 216 7.98 5.05 2.20
N GLY A 217 8.24 6.17 2.86
CA GLY A 217 7.19 6.96 3.51
C GLY A 217 6.16 7.52 2.50
N ARG A 218 6.62 7.98 1.34
CA ARG A 218 5.72 8.42 0.24
C ARG A 218 4.87 7.27 -0.30
N MET A 219 5.46 6.08 -0.45
CA MET A 219 4.74 4.87 -0.86
C MET A 219 3.67 4.49 0.17
N THR A 220 3.95 4.60 1.48
CA THR A 220 2.96 4.37 2.54
C THR A 220 1.75 5.30 2.40
N ILE A 221 1.97 6.60 2.16
CA ILE A 221 0.87 7.58 1.99
C ILE A 221 0.04 7.26 0.74
N CYS A 222 0.69 7.09 -0.41
CA CYS A 222 -0.01 6.81 -1.67
C CYS A 222 -0.72 5.45 -1.64
N ASN A 223 -0.15 4.43 -1.00
CA ASN A 223 -0.75 3.11 -0.81
C ASN A 223 -2.15 3.22 -0.19
N MET A 224 -2.29 4.01 0.87
CA MET A 224 -3.54 4.11 1.62
C MET A 224 -4.51 5.18 1.09
N SER A 225 -4.23 5.82 -0.03
CA SER A 225 -5.15 6.78 -0.65
C SER A 225 -6.52 6.16 -1.02
N ILE A 226 -6.51 4.89 -1.41
CA ILE A 226 -7.73 4.13 -1.70
C ILE A 226 -8.61 3.95 -0.47
N GLU A 227 -8.03 3.96 0.74
CA GLU A 227 -8.79 3.85 1.99
C GLU A 227 -9.56 5.13 2.33
N ALA A 228 -9.20 6.25 1.71
CA ALA A 228 -9.99 7.48 1.69
C ALA A 228 -11.02 7.53 0.54
N GLY A 229 -11.14 6.45 -0.26
CA GLY A 229 -12.02 6.37 -1.42
C GLY A 229 -11.47 7.01 -2.69
N ALA A 230 -10.22 7.50 -2.69
CA ALA A 230 -9.62 8.15 -3.85
C ALA A 230 -9.31 7.17 -4.98
N ARG A 231 -9.38 7.63 -6.23
CA ARG A 231 -9.00 6.85 -7.41
C ARG A 231 -7.51 6.54 -7.43
N ALA A 232 -6.69 7.52 -7.05
CA ALA A 232 -5.23 7.42 -6.93
C ALA A 232 -4.72 8.44 -5.91
N GLY A 233 -3.50 8.21 -5.41
CA GLY A 233 -2.73 9.19 -4.65
C GLY A 233 -1.42 9.44 -5.37
N MET A 234 -0.97 10.69 -5.44
CA MET A 234 0.21 11.07 -6.20
C MET A 234 1.09 12.03 -5.39
N ILE A 235 2.38 11.91 -5.59
CA ILE A 235 3.38 12.87 -5.08
C ILE A 235 4.24 13.29 -6.26
N ALA A 236 4.44 14.59 -6.45
CA ALA A 236 5.28 15.10 -7.52
C ALA A 236 6.71 14.55 -7.39
N PRO A 237 7.31 14.05 -8.49
CA PRO A 237 8.67 13.52 -8.46
C PRO A 237 9.68 14.65 -8.20
N ASP A 238 10.72 14.32 -7.44
CA ASP A 238 11.81 15.20 -7.08
C ASP A 238 13.16 14.43 -7.06
N GLU A 239 14.21 15.07 -6.59
CA GLU A 239 15.56 14.49 -6.52
C GLU A 239 15.57 13.14 -5.78
N LYS A 240 14.81 12.95 -4.71
CA LYS A 240 14.71 11.66 -3.99
C LYS A 240 14.14 10.57 -4.90
N THR A 241 13.13 10.92 -5.70
CA THR A 241 12.54 10.01 -6.68
C THR A 241 13.57 9.61 -7.76
N TYR A 242 14.33 10.58 -8.24
CA TYR A 242 15.33 10.32 -9.28
C TYR A 242 16.48 9.48 -8.75
N GLU A 243 16.97 9.76 -7.55
CA GLU A 243 18.01 8.97 -6.89
C GLU A 243 17.58 7.52 -6.65
N TYR A 244 16.34 7.32 -6.19
CA TYR A 244 15.78 5.98 -5.97
C TYR A 244 15.76 5.15 -7.26
N LEU A 245 15.42 5.76 -8.39
CA LEU A 245 15.29 5.08 -9.69
C LEU A 245 16.62 4.89 -10.42
N LYS A 246 17.63 5.69 -10.09
CA LYS A 246 18.92 5.65 -10.80
C LYS A 246 19.60 4.29 -10.67
N GLY A 247 19.88 3.68 -11.83
CA GLY A 247 20.57 2.38 -11.87
C GLY A 247 19.71 1.17 -11.56
N LYS A 248 18.39 1.33 -11.37
CA LYS A 248 17.48 0.17 -11.25
C LYS A 248 17.39 -0.58 -12.58
N PRO A 249 17.16 -1.92 -12.53
CA PRO A 249 17.24 -2.78 -13.73
C PRO A 249 16.36 -2.34 -14.91
N MET A 250 15.16 -1.83 -14.64
CA MET A 250 14.18 -1.41 -15.65
C MET A 250 14.06 0.11 -15.79
N SER A 251 14.92 0.87 -15.11
CA SER A 251 15.00 2.32 -15.26
C SER A 251 15.74 2.70 -16.54
N PRO A 252 15.45 3.86 -17.12
CA PRO A 252 16.21 4.38 -18.25
C PRO A 252 17.71 4.50 -17.91
N SER A 253 18.58 4.39 -18.91
CA SER A 253 20.02 4.54 -18.76
C SER A 253 20.61 5.38 -19.90
N GLY A 254 21.82 5.93 -19.72
CA GLY A 254 22.50 6.75 -20.72
C GLY A 254 21.66 7.95 -21.16
N ASP A 255 21.56 8.19 -22.45
CA ASP A 255 20.81 9.32 -23.06
C ASP A 255 19.30 9.24 -22.73
N ASN A 256 18.76 8.02 -22.58
CA ASN A 256 17.35 7.85 -22.21
C ASN A 256 17.09 8.32 -20.77
N TRP A 257 18.05 8.20 -19.86
CA TRP A 257 17.96 8.75 -18.52
C TRP A 257 17.87 10.28 -18.53
N ILE A 258 18.69 10.92 -19.38
CA ILE A 258 18.69 12.40 -19.52
C ILE A 258 17.33 12.88 -20.02
N LYS A 259 16.79 12.26 -21.07
CA LYS A 259 15.46 12.58 -21.62
C LYS A 259 14.34 12.31 -20.58
N ALA A 260 14.45 11.23 -19.84
CA ALA A 260 13.49 10.92 -18.79
C ALA A 260 13.50 11.99 -17.68
N LEU A 261 14.68 12.42 -17.23
CA LEU A 261 14.82 13.50 -16.25
C LEU A 261 14.21 14.82 -16.72
N GLU A 262 14.40 15.19 -17.99
CA GLU A 262 13.77 16.40 -18.58
C GLU A 262 12.25 16.32 -18.50
N TRP A 263 11.66 15.17 -18.84
CA TRP A 263 10.23 14.93 -18.74
C TRP A 263 9.77 14.94 -17.28
N TRP A 264 10.44 14.19 -16.39
CA TRP A 264 10.07 14.09 -14.99
C TRP A 264 10.09 15.42 -14.26
N LYS A 265 11.06 16.29 -14.56
CA LYS A 265 11.14 17.64 -13.99
C LYS A 265 10.03 18.58 -14.47
N SER A 266 9.36 18.27 -15.57
CA SER A 266 8.21 19.05 -16.07
C SER A 266 6.86 18.65 -15.43
N LEU A 267 6.82 17.53 -14.70
CA LEU A 267 5.59 16.94 -14.16
C LEU A 267 4.99 17.68 -12.97
N PRO A 268 5.76 18.22 -12.00
CA PRO A 268 5.17 18.90 -10.84
C PRO A 268 4.07 19.89 -11.26
N SER A 269 3.01 19.98 -10.47
CA SER A 269 1.89 20.90 -10.70
C SER A 269 2.38 22.33 -10.87
N ASP A 270 1.75 23.07 -11.79
CA ASP A 270 2.05 24.47 -12.00
C ASP A 270 1.71 25.30 -10.75
N GLU A 271 2.44 26.39 -10.49
CA GLU A 271 2.29 27.21 -9.28
C GLU A 271 0.83 27.65 -9.02
N ASN A 272 0.09 27.97 -10.08
CA ASN A 272 -1.30 28.42 -10.00
C ASN A 272 -2.30 27.34 -10.40
N ALA A 273 -1.96 26.05 -10.27
CA ALA A 273 -2.84 24.94 -10.57
C ALA A 273 -4.11 24.99 -9.68
N ILE A 274 -5.25 24.69 -10.29
CA ILE A 274 -6.55 24.74 -9.62
C ILE A 274 -6.93 23.32 -9.18
N TYR A 275 -7.28 23.21 -7.90
CA TYR A 275 -7.78 21.97 -7.30
C TYR A 275 -9.24 22.16 -6.92
N ASP A 276 -10.05 21.13 -7.15
CA ASP A 276 -11.48 21.12 -6.77
C ASP A 276 -11.67 21.09 -5.24
N LYS A 277 -10.70 20.52 -4.52
CA LYS A 277 -10.71 20.47 -3.05
C LYS A 277 -9.28 20.62 -2.50
N LYS A 278 -9.14 21.36 -1.42
CA LYS A 278 -7.86 21.52 -0.71
C LYS A 278 -8.03 21.20 0.76
N ILE A 279 -7.05 20.50 1.33
CA ILE A 279 -7.00 20.12 2.74
C ILE A 279 -5.60 20.44 3.24
N SER A 280 -5.51 21.04 4.44
CA SER A 280 -4.24 21.33 5.09
C SER A 280 -4.12 20.57 6.42
N ILE A 281 -2.93 20.02 6.66
CA ILE A 281 -2.54 19.30 7.87
C ILE A 281 -1.28 19.97 8.43
N ASP A 282 -1.31 20.28 9.70
CA ASP A 282 -0.14 20.72 10.46
C ASP A 282 0.54 19.50 11.09
N ALA A 283 1.63 19.05 10.48
CA ALA A 283 2.35 17.86 10.91
C ALA A 283 2.94 17.97 12.31
N SER A 284 3.22 19.20 12.78
CA SER A 284 3.78 19.43 14.12
C SER A 284 2.82 19.06 15.26
N LYS A 285 1.54 18.89 14.96
CA LYS A 285 0.49 18.53 15.92
C LYS A 285 0.14 17.04 15.90
N LEU A 286 0.70 16.29 14.97
CA LEU A 286 0.43 14.87 14.87
C LEU A 286 1.04 14.10 16.04
N VAL A 287 0.39 13.01 16.39
CA VAL A 287 0.83 12.06 17.41
C VAL A 287 0.72 10.64 16.83
N PRO A 288 1.43 9.65 17.37
CA PRO A 288 1.25 8.27 16.94
C PRO A 288 -0.23 7.87 17.00
N THR A 289 -0.74 7.38 15.89
CA THR A 289 -2.16 7.16 15.64
C THR A 289 -2.43 5.68 15.35
N VAL A 290 -3.54 5.16 15.86
CA VAL A 290 -4.00 3.79 15.63
C VAL A 290 -5.44 3.78 15.16
N THR A 291 -5.87 2.70 14.51
CA THR A 291 -7.30 2.45 14.33
C THR A 291 -7.85 1.67 15.53
N TRP A 292 -8.97 2.11 16.10
CA TRP A 292 -9.63 1.42 17.22
C TRP A 292 -10.80 0.55 16.76
N GLY A 293 -11.42 0.87 15.61
CA GLY A 293 -12.64 0.24 15.12
C GLY A 293 -12.43 -0.67 13.92
N THR A 294 -13.46 -0.82 13.10
CA THR A 294 -13.54 -1.74 11.96
C THR A 294 -13.36 -1.06 10.59
N SER A 295 -12.91 0.19 10.59
CA SER A 295 -12.67 0.99 9.39
C SER A 295 -11.35 1.76 9.52
N PRO A 296 -10.60 2.00 8.43
CA PRO A 296 -9.39 2.84 8.47
C PRO A 296 -9.66 4.28 8.91
N GLU A 297 -10.91 4.77 8.87
CA GLU A 297 -11.30 6.09 9.38
C GLU A 297 -11.54 6.11 10.90
N ASP A 298 -11.71 4.95 11.54
CA ASP A 298 -11.91 4.83 12.98
C ASP A 298 -10.58 5.02 13.72
N THR A 299 -9.98 6.18 13.59
CA THR A 299 -8.66 6.50 14.16
C THR A 299 -8.76 7.14 15.54
N ALA A 300 -7.73 6.94 16.33
CA ALA A 300 -7.51 7.64 17.60
C ALA A 300 -6.02 7.84 17.87
N PRO A 301 -5.63 8.95 18.52
CA PRO A 301 -4.27 9.08 19.05
C PRO A 301 -4.00 7.99 20.11
N ILE A 302 -2.77 7.49 20.16
CA ILE A 302 -2.39 6.45 21.15
C ILE A 302 -2.64 6.87 22.60
N THR A 303 -2.60 8.16 22.86
CA THR A 303 -2.89 8.76 24.18
C THR A 303 -4.38 8.97 24.45
N GLY A 304 -5.23 8.69 23.48
CA GLY A 304 -6.67 8.89 23.53
C GLY A 304 -7.45 7.71 24.14
N THR A 305 -8.74 7.77 23.94
CA THR A 305 -9.70 6.75 24.40
C THR A 305 -10.61 6.31 23.26
N VAL A 306 -11.14 5.13 23.38
CA VAL A 306 -12.18 4.59 22.49
C VAL A 306 -13.42 5.49 22.59
N PRO A 307 -14.02 5.93 21.47
CA PRO A 307 -15.17 6.82 21.47
C PRO A 307 -16.38 6.26 22.22
N ASP A 308 -17.16 7.14 22.86
CA ASP A 308 -18.44 6.76 23.48
C ASP A 308 -19.61 7.12 22.54
N PRO A 309 -20.37 6.13 22.03
CA PRO A 309 -21.53 6.37 21.18
C PRO A 309 -22.61 7.27 21.80
N LYS A 310 -22.64 7.40 23.14
CA LYS A 310 -23.57 8.30 23.82
C LYS A 310 -23.32 9.78 23.50
N ASN A 311 -22.10 10.12 23.12
CA ASN A 311 -21.71 11.49 22.77
C ASN A 311 -22.06 11.83 21.31
N GLU A 312 -22.45 10.84 20.50
CA GLU A 312 -22.80 11.03 19.07
C GLU A 312 -24.29 11.33 18.93
N LYS A 313 -24.59 12.38 18.17
CA LYS A 313 -25.97 12.85 17.91
C LYS A 313 -26.58 12.23 16.66
N ASP A 314 -25.74 11.91 15.65
CA ASP A 314 -26.20 11.25 14.44
C ASP A 314 -26.45 9.77 14.72
N LEU A 315 -27.69 9.33 14.51
CA LEU A 315 -28.10 7.95 14.82
C LEU A 315 -27.39 6.92 13.94
N ALA A 316 -27.05 7.26 12.69
CA ALA A 316 -26.34 6.33 11.81
C ALA A 316 -24.87 6.18 12.23
N ILE A 317 -24.21 7.28 12.57
CA ILE A 317 -22.84 7.25 13.11
C ILE A 317 -22.83 6.52 14.46
N LYS A 318 -23.78 6.81 15.34
CA LYS A 318 -23.92 6.11 16.63
C LYS A 318 -24.04 4.60 16.46
N ALA A 319 -24.93 4.13 15.58
CA ALA A 319 -25.09 2.71 15.28
C ALA A 319 -23.81 2.08 14.71
N LYS A 320 -23.06 2.81 13.84
CA LYS A 320 -21.75 2.38 13.35
C LYS A 320 -20.74 2.20 14.49
N LEU A 321 -20.67 3.17 15.41
CA LEU A 321 -19.77 3.09 16.58
C LEU A 321 -20.13 1.90 17.49
N GLU A 322 -21.41 1.70 17.79
CA GLU A 322 -21.89 0.58 18.59
C GLU A 322 -21.54 -0.77 17.98
N ARG A 323 -21.71 -0.91 16.66
CA ARG A 323 -21.32 -2.11 15.91
C ARG A 323 -19.81 -2.35 15.98
N ALA A 324 -19.01 -1.32 15.73
CA ALA A 324 -17.55 -1.41 15.78
C ALA A 324 -17.06 -1.81 17.18
N LEU A 325 -17.59 -1.20 18.23
CA LEU A 325 -17.29 -1.56 19.63
C LEU A 325 -17.62 -3.02 19.93
N SER A 326 -18.80 -3.47 19.49
CA SER A 326 -19.25 -4.86 19.69
C SER A 326 -18.31 -5.84 18.98
N TYR A 327 -17.96 -5.59 17.71
CA TYR A 327 -17.06 -6.45 16.95
C TYR A 327 -15.66 -6.46 17.54
N MET A 328 -15.11 -5.28 17.84
CA MET A 328 -13.77 -5.12 18.41
C MET A 328 -13.71 -5.50 19.89
N ASP A 329 -14.84 -5.79 20.55
CA ASP A 329 -14.92 -6.11 21.97
C ASP A 329 -14.17 -5.07 22.83
N LEU A 330 -14.51 -3.81 22.60
CA LEU A 330 -13.97 -2.66 23.30
C LEU A 330 -15.06 -1.93 24.09
N LYS A 331 -14.63 -1.24 25.14
CA LYS A 331 -15.55 -0.45 25.99
C LYS A 331 -15.41 1.04 25.66
N PRO A 332 -16.54 1.78 25.61
CA PRO A 332 -16.48 3.23 25.53
C PRO A 332 -15.60 3.82 26.61
N GLY A 333 -14.76 4.78 26.26
CA GLY A 333 -13.84 5.45 27.20
C GLY A 333 -12.62 4.63 27.61
N GLN A 334 -12.46 3.39 27.15
CA GLN A 334 -11.25 2.61 27.37
C GLN A 334 -10.05 3.31 26.76
N LYS A 335 -8.93 3.41 27.49
CA LYS A 335 -7.70 3.98 26.94
C LYS A 335 -7.15 3.10 25.82
N ILE A 336 -6.74 3.73 24.73
CA ILE A 336 -6.15 3.01 23.59
C ILE A 336 -4.91 2.22 24.05
N SER A 337 -4.07 2.81 24.90
CA SER A 337 -2.87 2.18 25.44
C SER A 337 -3.12 1.00 26.41
N GLU A 338 -4.35 0.70 26.73
CA GLU A 338 -4.73 -0.45 27.57
C GLU A 338 -5.33 -1.62 26.74
N ILE A 339 -5.41 -1.48 25.42
CA ILE A 339 -5.93 -2.52 24.52
C ILE A 339 -4.88 -3.62 24.37
N LYS A 340 -5.18 -4.81 24.88
CA LYS A 340 -4.33 -6.00 24.77
C LYS A 340 -4.28 -6.50 23.32
N ILE A 341 -3.15 -7.06 22.94
CA ILE A 341 -2.86 -7.61 21.61
C ILE A 341 -2.47 -9.08 21.76
N ASP A 342 -2.87 -9.92 20.82
CA ASP A 342 -2.50 -11.35 20.77
C ASP A 342 -1.47 -11.60 19.65
N THR A 343 -1.55 -10.82 18.57
CA THR A 343 -0.67 -10.98 17.37
C THR A 343 -0.10 -9.64 16.94
N VAL A 344 1.15 -9.65 16.49
CA VAL A 344 1.78 -8.52 15.81
C VAL A 344 2.21 -8.93 14.41
N PHE A 345 1.82 -8.14 13.42
CA PHE A 345 2.19 -8.31 12.03
C PHE A 345 2.88 -7.07 11.48
N ILE A 346 4.15 -7.23 11.10
CA ILE A 346 4.91 -6.20 10.37
C ILE A 346 5.15 -6.73 8.97
N GLY A 347 4.49 -6.13 7.98
CA GLY A 347 4.47 -6.61 6.61
C GLY A 347 3.51 -5.80 5.74
N SER A 348 2.97 -6.41 4.68
CA SER A 348 2.05 -5.78 3.72
C SER A 348 2.75 -4.83 2.73
N CYS A 349 2.10 -4.54 1.60
CA CYS A 349 2.58 -3.54 0.63
C CYS A 349 2.69 -2.13 1.23
N THR A 350 2.10 -1.88 2.39
CA THR A 350 2.17 -0.59 3.09
C THR A 350 3.52 -0.43 3.78
N ASN A 351 3.93 -1.39 4.63
CA ASN A 351 5.10 -1.27 5.50
C ASN A 351 5.87 -2.61 5.60
N SER A 352 6.59 -2.96 4.56
CA SER A 352 7.43 -4.17 4.50
C SER A 352 8.76 -3.93 3.80
N ARG A 353 9.12 -2.66 3.58
CA ARG A 353 10.36 -2.26 2.91
C ARG A 353 11.50 -2.18 3.91
N ILE A 354 12.73 -2.10 3.41
CA ILE A 354 13.92 -2.13 4.26
C ILE A 354 13.91 -1.04 5.34
N GLU A 355 13.39 0.14 5.04
CA GLU A 355 13.32 1.25 6.00
C GLU A 355 12.35 0.94 7.15
N ASP A 356 11.20 0.32 6.85
CA ASP A 356 10.23 -0.14 7.85
C ASP A 356 10.84 -1.17 8.81
N LEU A 357 11.61 -2.12 8.25
CA LEU A 357 12.30 -3.15 9.04
C LEU A 357 13.40 -2.54 9.92
N ARG A 358 14.18 -1.59 9.38
CA ARG A 358 15.18 -0.85 10.15
C ARG A 358 14.55 -0.04 11.29
N ALA A 359 13.39 0.59 11.04
CA ALA A 359 12.68 1.36 12.06
C ALA A 359 12.18 0.46 13.19
N ALA A 360 11.52 -0.65 12.85
CA ALA A 360 11.04 -1.63 13.82
C ALA A 360 12.18 -2.29 14.60
N SER A 361 13.30 -2.63 13.95
CA SER A 361 14.45 -3.27 14.61
C SER A 361 15.06 -2.40 15.72
N LYS A 362 15.11 -1.08 15.54
CA LYS A 362 15.60 -0.13 16.55
C LYS A 362 14.77 -0.17 17.84
N ILE A 363 13.49 -0.51 17.73
CA ILE A 363 12.59 -0.60 18.89
C ILE A 363 12.82 -1.91 19.66
N VAL A 364 13.10 -3.01 18.96
CA VAL A 364 13.17 -4.35 19.58
C VAL A 364 14.58 -4.77 19.99
N ILE A 365 15.62 -4.11 19.51
CA ILE A 365 17.02 -4.46 19.83
C ILE A 365 17.23 -4.55 21.35
N GLY A 366 17.77 -5.68 21.82
CA GLY A 366 18.01 -5.96 23.23
C GLY A 366 16.76 -6.19 24.08
N LYS A 367 15.59 -6.30 23.46
CA LYS A 367 14.30 -6.57 24.14
C LYS A 367 13.71 -7.89 23.65
N LYS A 368 12.66 -8.36 24.32
CA LYS A 368 11.96 -9.60 23.97
C LYS A 368 10.49 -9.32 23.71
N VAL A 369 9.94 -10.05 22.76
CA VAL A 369 8.49 -10.12 22.54
C VAL A 369 7.83 -10.71 23.80
N SER A 370 6.70 -10.16 24.20
CA SER A 370 5.89 -10.71 25.30
C SER A 370 5.51 -12.16 25.03
N ASN A 371 5.62 -13.03 26.03
CA ASN A 371 5.39 -14.48 25.90
C ASN A 371 3.99 -14.84 25.39
N GLU A 372 3.02 -13.92 25.51
CA GLU A 372 1.64 -14.11 25.08
C GLU A 372 1.42 -13.68 23.63
N ILE A 373 2.43 -13.11 22.95
CA ILE A 373 2.29 -12.51 21.63
C ILE A 373 2.90 -13.41 20.56
N ARG A 374 2.13 -13.68 19.50
CA ARG A 374 2.63 -14.18 18.23
C ARG A 374 3.09 -12.99 17.37
N ALA A 375 4.39 -12.82 17.18
CA ALA A 375 4.91 -11.71 16.39
C ALA A 375 5.59 -12.21 15.12
N MET A 376 5.28 -11.60 13.97
CA MET A 376 5.87 -11.98 12.68
C MET A 376 6.35 -10.77 11.88
N ILE A 377 7.44 -10.98 11.16
CA ILE A 377 8.01 -10.05 10.18
C ILE A 377 7.95 -10.70 8.81
N VAL A 378 7.35 -10.01 7.86
CA VAL A 378 7.25 -10.47 6.47
C VAL A 378 7.86 -9.41 5.56
N PRO A 379 9.10 -9.62 5.05
CA PRO A 379 9.75 -8.72 4.10
C PRO A 379 8.91 -8.57 2.82
N GLY A 380 8.96 -7.41 2.20
CA GLY A 380 8.15 -7.09 1.02
C GLY A 380 8.58 -7.80 -0.26
N SER A 381 9.85 -8.18 -0.35
CA SER A 381 10.42 -8.91 -1.49
C SER A 381 11.63 -9.74 -1.05
N GLY A 382 12.07 -10.65 -1.92
CA GLY A 382 13.31 -11.40 -1.69
C GLY A 382 14.54 -10.49 -1.63
N LEU A 383 14.55 -9.39 -2.38
CA LEU A 383 15.63 -8.40 -2.34
C LEU A 383 15.63 -7.62 -1.00
N VAL A 384 14.46 -7.25 -0.48
CA VAL A 384 14.34 -6.65 0.87
C VAL A 384 14.82 -7.64 1.93
N LYS A 385 14.41 -8.91 1.81
CA LYS A 385 14.83 -9.98 2.74
C LYS A 385 16.34 -10.15 2.73
N GLU A 386 16.93 -10.29 1.54
CA GLU A 386 18.39 -10.43 1.38
C GLU A 386 19.13 -9.23 1.98
N GLN A 387 18.66 -8.02 1.72
CA GLN A 387 19.26 -6.81 2.28
C GLN A 387 19.14 -6.77 3.81
N ALA A 388 17.98 -7.10 4.35
CA ALA A 388 17.76 -7.14 5.80
C ALA A 388 18.66 -8.17 6.49
N GLU A 389 18.84 -9.34 5.88
CA GLU A 389 19.74 -10.39 6.38
C GLU A 389 21.21 -9.96 6.31
N LYS A 390 21.63 -9.29 5.22
CA LYS A 390 22.99 -8.71 5.12
C LYS A 390 23.26 -7.63 6.17
N GLU A 391 22.22 -6.89 6.59
CA GLU A 391 22.30 -5.89 7.65
C GLU A 391 22.15 -6.49 9.07
N GLY A 392 21.87 -7.79 9.19
CA GLY A 392 21.68 -8.49 10.46
C GLY A 392 20.34 -8.19 11.14
N LEU A 393 19.36 -7.61 10.44
CA LEU A 393 18.04 -7.28 11.00
C LEU A 393 17.26 -8.55 11.37
N ASP A 394 17.39 -9.61 10.59
CA ASP A 394 16.77 -10.91 10.86
C ASP A 394 17.25 -11.50 12.20
N ALA A 395 18.54 -11.38 12.49
CA ALA A 395 19.10 -11.83 13.77
C ALA A 395 18.50 -11.05 14.95
N ILE A 396 18.36 -9.72 14.82
CA ILE A 396 17.75 -8.86 15.84
C ILE A 396 16.29 -9.29 16.08
N PHE A 397 15.51 -9.51 15.04
CA PHE A 397 14.10 -9.92 15.17
C PHE A 397 13.96 -11.34 15.74
N LYS A 398 14.74 -12.29 15.26
CA LYS A 398 14.76 -13.67 15.78
C LYS A 398 15.17 -13.70 17.25
N GLU A 399 16.21 -12.95 17.62
CA GLU A 399 16.62 -12.83 19.01
C GLU A 399 15.52 -12.22 19.87
N ALA A 400 14.80 -11.21 19.37
CA ALA A 400 13.67 -10.63 20.08
C ALA A 400 12.47 -11.59 20.21
N GLY A 401 12.38 -12.64 19.37
CA GLY A 401 11.29 -13.63 19.40
C GLY A 401 10.24 -13.45 18.29
N PHE A 402 10.56 -12.71 17.21
CA PHE A 402 9.72 -12.65 16.03
C PHE A 402 9.95 -13.83 15.08
N ASP A 403 8.89 -14.31 14.47
CA ASP A 403 8.98 -15.19 13.31
C ASP A 403 9.45 -14.41 12.08
N TRP A 404 10.63 -14.74 11.57
CA TRP A 404 11.17 -14.20 10.33
C TRP A 404 10.69 -15.01 9.14
N ARG A 405 9.92 -14.38 8.24
CA ARG A 405 9.16 -15.06 7.20
C ARG A 405 9.74 -14.85 5.79
N GLU A 406 9.24 -15.63 4.84
CA GLU A 406 9.46 -15.44 3.42
C GLU A 406 8.58 -14.32 2.87
N PRO A 407 9.00 -13.63 1.77
CA PRO A 407 8.28 -12.49 1.21
C PRO A 407 6.89 -12.84 0.67
N GLY A 408 5.90 -11.96 0.88
CA GLY A 408 4.53 -12.11 0.36
C GLY A 408 3.54 -11.21 1.07
N CYS A 409 2.30 -11.21 0.62
CA CYS A 409 1.22 -10.43 1.24
C CYS A 409 0.82 -10.94 2.63
N SER A 410 0.99 -12.25 2.92
CA SER A 410 0.79 -12.83 4.24
C SER A 410 -0.58 -12.48 4.85
N MET A 411 -0.59 -12.02 6.10
CA MET A 411 -1.81 -11.63 6.80
C MET A 411 -2.54 -10.41 6.21
N CYS A 412 -1.97 -9.68 5.26
CA CYS A 412 -2.64 -8.48 4.73
C CYS A 412 -4.05 -8.80 4.17
N LEU A 413 -4.21 -9.96 3.51
CA LEU A 413 -5.48 -10.46 2.98
C LEU A 413 -5.88 -11.83 3.55
N ALA A 414 -4.98 -12.49 4.27
CA ALA A 414 -5.19 -13.82 4.86
C ALA A 414 -5.64 -14.90 3.85
N MET A 415 -5.11 -14.85 2.63
CA MET A 415 -5.35 -15.86 1.58
C MET A 415 -4.41 -17.06 1.68
N ASN A 416 -3.50 -17.06 2.64
CA ASN A 416 -2.58 -18.16 2.95
C ASN A 416 -2.78 -18.64 4.40
N ALA A 417 -1.82 -19.39 4.93
CA ALA A 417 -1.88 -19.90 6.32
C ALA A 417 -1.74 -18.80 7.39
N ASP A 418 -1.23 -17.62 7.03
CA ASP A 418 -1.04 -16.51 7.96
C ASP A 418 -2.36 -15.77 8.17
N ARG A 419 -3.07 -16.10 9.24
CA ARG A 419 -4.36 -15.51 9.57
C ARG A 419 -4.59 -15.47 11.07
N LEU A 420 -5.50 -14.61 11.48
CA LEU A 420 -5.99 -14.54 12.84
C LEU A 420 -7.03 -15.63 13.10
N SER A 421 -7.00 -16.17 14.30
CA SER A 421 -8.07 -17.01 14.83
C SER A 421 -9.28 -16.14 15.26
N PRO A 422 -10.49 -16.72 15.34
CA PRO A 422 -11.67 -15.99 15.80
C PRO A 422 -11.46 -15.35 17.18
N GLY A 423 -11.69 -14.04 17.27
CA GLY A 423 -11.49 -13.24 18.49
C GLY A 423 -10.08 -12.75 18.73
N GLU A 424 -9.08 -13.26 18.00
CA GLU A 424 -7.69 -12.83 18.12
C GLU A 424 -7.53 -11.37 17.64
N ARG A 425 -6.71 -10.60 18.34
CA ARG A 425 -6.50 -9.17 18.11
C ARG A 425 -5.08 -8.89 17.65
N ALA A 426 -4.94 -8.17 16.55
CA ALA A 426 -3.64 -7.83 15.98
C ALA A 426 -3.33 -6.33 16.01
N ALA A 427 -2.07 -5.99 16.33
CA ALA A 427 -1.45 -4.74 15.90
C ALA A 427 -0.73 -5.00 14.56
N SER A 428 -1.15 -4.30 13.51
CA SER A 428 -0.78 -4.64 12.14
C SER A 428 -0.34 -3.42 11.34
N THR A 429 0.74 -3.55 10.57
CA THR A 429 1.19 -2.53 9.63
C THR A 429 0.50 -2.60 8.27
N SER A 430 -0.53 -3.45 8.13
CA SER A 430 -1.33 -3.51 6.91
C SER A 430 -2.13 -2.21 6.65
N ASN A 431 -2.95 -2.20 5.63
CA ASN A 431 -3.66 -1.02 5.16
C ASN A 431 -5.17 -1.05 5.44
N ARG A 432 -5.74 -2.21 5.75
CA ARG A 432 -7.18 -2.41 5.99
C ARG A 432 -7.45 -3.21 7.25
N ASN A 433 -8.53 -2.83 7.95
CA ASN A 433 -8.93 -3.45 9.22
C ASN A 433 -10.44 -3.73 9.33
N PHE A 434 -11.15 -3.83 8.20
CA PHE A 434 -12.56 -4.20 8.28
C PHE A 434 -12.77 -5.63 8.80
N GLU A 435 -13.98 -5.92 9.23
CA GLU A 435 -14.36 -7.18 9.86
C GLU A 435 -13.89 -8.40 9.06
N GLY A 436 -13.10 -9.26 9.67
CA GLY A 436 -12.61 -10.49 9.06
C GLY A 436 -11.44 -10.35 8.06
N ARG A 437 -10.89 -9.13 7.86
CA ARG A 437 -9.83 -8.88 6.85
C ARG A 437 -8.60 -9.78 7.02
N GLN A 438 -8.14 -9.97 8.24
CA GLN A 438 -6.95 -10.78 8.55
C GLN A 438 -7.31 -12.17 9.11
N GLY A 439 -8.55 -12.60 8.96
CA GLY A 439 -9.09 -13.88 9.42
C GLY A 439 -10.51 -13.72 9.95
N ARG A 440 -11.32 -14.78 9.85
CA ARG A 440 -12.71 -14.76 10.29
C ARG A 440 -12.82 -14.35 11.77
N LEU A 441 -13.61 -13.30 12.07
CA LEU A 441 -13.77 -12.71 13.40
C LEU A 441 -12.45 -12.18 14.01
N GLY A 442 -11.39 -12.02 13.23
CA GLY A 442 -10.15 -11.39 13.65
C GLY A 442 -10.35 -9.88 13.82
N ARG A 443 -9.65 -9.30 14.79
CA ARG A 443 -9.73 -7.88 15.17
C ARG A 443 -8.39 -7.21 14.86
N THR A 444 -8.38 -6.20 13.99
CA THR A 444 -7.14 -5.58 13.51
C THR A 444 -7.08 -4.10 13.87
N HIS A 445 -5.98 -3.70 14.49
CA HIS A 445 -5.60 -2.31 14.69
C HIS A 445 -4.46 -1.95 13.73
N LEU A 446 -4.66 -0.93 12.88
CA LEU A 446 -3.61 -0.41 12.00
C LEU A 446 -2.70 0.49 12.82
N VAL A 447 -1.39 0.26 12.69
CA VAL A 447 -0.32 0.97 13.40
C VAL A 447 0.90 1.15 12.52
N SER A 448 1.82 2.04 12.91
CA SER A 448 3.16 2.16 12.29
C SER A 448 4.05 0.95 12.64
N PRO A 449 5.14 0.69 11.89
CA PRO A 449 6.09 -0.38 12.20
C PRO A 449 6.67 -0.27 13.61
N GLU A 450 7.02 0.93 14.06
CA GLU A 450 7.55 1.19 15.39
C GLU A 450 6.51 0.92 16.48
N MET A 451 5.25 1.32 16.24
CA MET A 451 4.15 1.05 17.17
C MET A 451 3.81 -0.45 17.24
N ALA A 452 3.89 -1.17 16.12
CA ALA A 452 3.74 -2.62 16.08
C ALA A 452 4.85 -3.32 16.88
N ALA A 453 6.10 -2.89 16.68
CA ALA A 453 7.25 -3.40 17.44
C ALA A 453 7.10 -3.14 18.95
N ALA A 454 6.64 -1.93 19.32
CA ALA A 454 6.35 -1.57 20.71
C ALA A 454 5.25 -2.46 21.33
N ALA A 455 4.19 -2.71 20.57
CA ALA A 455 3.09 -3.58 21.00
C ALA A 455 3.54 -5.03 21.19
N ALA A 456 4.45 -5.52 20.34
CA ALA A 456 5.02 -6.86 20.50
C ALA A 456 5.76 -7.04 21.83
N ILE A 457 6.52 -6.02 22.26
CA ILE A 457 7.28 -6.06 23.51
C ILE A 457 6.35 -6.00 24.72
N LYS A 458 5.30 -5.16 24.67
CA LYS A 458 4.46 -4.87 25.85
C LYS A 458 3.22 -5.75 25.97
N GLY A 459 2.73 -6.36 24.88
CA GLY A 459 1.48 -7.13 24.86
C GLY A 459 0.20 -6.28 24.75
N TYR A 460 0.34 -4.97 24.52
CA TYR A 460 -0.77 -4.05 24.32
C TYR A 460 -0.36 -2.88 23.42
N LEU A 461 -1.32 -2.15 22.86
CA LEU A 461 -1.02 -0.95 22.08
C LEU A 461 -0.21 0.02 22.93
N THR A 462 0.95 0.42 22.44
CA THR A 462 1.94 1.14 23.24
C THR A 462 2.43 2.37 22.50
N ASP A 463 2.51 3.49 23.20
CA ASP A 463 3.15 4.69 22.69
C ASP A 463 4.67 4.45 22.59
N VAL A 464 5.17 4.41 21.38
CA VAL A 464 6.61 4.16 21.11
C VAL A 464 7.52 5.18 21.76
N ARG A 465 7.02 6.38 22.04
CA ARG A 465 7.78 7.46 22.71
C ARG A 465 8.07 7.17 24.19
N ASN A 466 7.37 6.20 24.78
CA ASN A 466 7.47 5.83 26.20
C ASN A 466 8.18 4.47 26.41
N LEU A 467 8.97 3.99 25.45
CA LEU A 467 9.70 2.71 25.51
C LEU A 467 11.10 2.83 26.10
#